data_8e5756a3e0162e1514a22631e20a162e
#
_entry.id   8e5756a3e0162e1514a22631e20a162e
#
_cell.length_a   1.000
_cell.length_b   1.000
_cell.length_c   1.000
_cell.angle_alpha   90.00
_cell.angle_beta   90.00
_cell.angle_gamma   90.00
#
_symmetry.space_group_name_H-M   'P 1'
#
loop_
_entity.id
_entity.type
_entity.pdbx_description
1 polymer ?
#
loop_
_entity_poly.entity_id
_entity_poly.type
_entity_poly.pdbx_seq_one_letter_code
_entity_poly.pdbx_strand_id
1 'polypeptide(L)'
;GKIHGLIGRNGSGKTMLMKCICGFIKPTSGVITVDGKQVGKDVDFPKEMGIIIETPGFIPYYSGYKNLKLLAGLNNKIGKEEIRSSMKQVGLDPDLKRHVRKYSLGMRQRLGLAQAIMENPKILILDEPFNGLDKDGVKEMREYLLSYKQQGKTILICSHSAEDISVLCDTVHEMDKGVIEGVR
;
A
#
# COMPACT_ATOMS: atom_id res chain seq x y z
N GLY A 1 7.56 2.00 -13.64
CA GLY A 1 6.77 3.19 -13.36
C GLY A 1 5.38 3.16 -13.97
N LYS A 2 4.55 2.18 -13.57
CA LYS A 2 3.16 2.05 -14.00
C LYS A 2 2.26 1.73 -12.80
N ILE A 3 0.97 2.00 -12.92
CA ILE A 3 -0.06 1.58 -11.98
C ILE A 3 -0.81 0.39 -12.59
N HIS A 4 -0.79 -0.74 -11.91
CA HIS A 4 -1.47 -1.97 -12.28
C HIS A 4 -2.68 -2.17 -11.37
N GLY A 5 -3.88 -2.23 -11.96
CA GLY A 5 -5.10 -2.56 -11.25
C GLY A 5 -5.30 -4.07 -11.18
N LEU A 6 -5.66 -4.59 -10.02
CA LEU A 6 -6.09 -5.96 -9.84
C LEU A 6 -7.56 -5.95 -9.38
N ILE A 7 -8.47 -6.35 -10.26
CA ILE A 7 -9.90 -6.37 -10.00
C ILE A 7 -10.43 -7.80 -9.89
N GLY A 8 -11.61 -7.98 -9.35
CA GLY A 8 -12.27 -9.27 -9.20
C GLY A 8 -13.16 -9.31 -7.97
N ARG A 9 -14.03 -10.31 -7.88
CA ARG A 9 -14.97 -10.49 -6.77
C ARG A 9 -14.24 -10.74 -5.45
N ASN A 10 -14.94 -10.54 -4.34
CA ASN A 10 -14.44 -10.97 -3.02
C ASN A 10 -14.20 -12.48 -3.05
N GLY A 11 -13.07 -12.92 -2.50
CA GLY A 11 -12.67 -14.32 -2.52
C GLY A 11 -12.03 -14.79 -3.84
N SER A 12 -11.84 -13.93 -4.85
CA SER A 12 -11.17 -14.33 -6.11
C SER A 12 -9.67 -14.63 -5.97
N GLY A 13 -9.04 -14.25 -4.85
CA GLY A 13 -7.63 -14.53 -4.57
C GLY A 13 -6.70 -13.32 -4.60
N LYS A 14 -7.19 -12.09 -4.86
CA LYS A 14 -6.38 -10.86 -4.97
C LYS A 14 -5.44 -10.64 -3.79
N THR A 15 -5.99 -10.65 -2.58
CA THR A 15 -5.20 -10.46 -1.34
C THR A 15 -4.18 -11.59 -1.16
N MET A 16 -4.51 -12.84 -1.53
CA MET A 16 -3.57 -13.97 -1.48
C MET A 16 -2.40 -13.76 -2.45
N LEU A 17 -2.68 -13.33 -3.69
CA LEU A 17 -1.65 -13.01 -4.66
C LEU A 17 -0.74 -11.88 -4.14
N MET A 18 -1.31 -10.80 -3.61
CA MET A 18 -0.53 -9.71 -3.02
C MET A 18 0.34 -10.20 -1.85
N LYS A 19 -0.20 -11.03 -0.96
CA LYS A 19 0.58 -11.63 0.14
C LYS A 19 1.73 -12.50 -0.37
N CYS A 20 1.54 -13.24 -1.45
CA CYS A 20 2.60 -14.02 -2.07
C CYS A 20 3.69 -13.11 -2.70
N ILE A 21 3.30 -12.03 -3.39
CA ILE A 21 4.25 -11.04 -3.96
C ILE A 21 5.08 -10.39 -2.85
N CYS A 22 4.46 -10.08 -1.71
CA CYS A 22 5.15 -9.49 -0.56
C CYS A 22 6.02 -10.49 0.22
N GLY A 23 5.93 -11.79 -0.05
CA GLY A 23 6.67 -12.83 0.69
C GLY A 23 6.01 -13.27 2.00
N PHE A 24 4.78 -12.82 2.29
CA PHE A 24 4.06 -13.23 3.50
C PHE A 24 3.54 -14.67 3.43
N ILE A 25 3.32 -15.18 2.22
CA ILE A 25 2.86 -16.54 1.95
C ILE A 25 3.70 -17.12 0.83
N LYS A 26 4.22 -18.33 1.03
CA LYS A 26 4.95 -19.05 -0.01
C LYS A 26 3.95 -19.73 -0.94
N PRO A 27 4.06 -19.57 -2.27
CA PRO A 27 3.23 -20.29 -3.23
C PRO A 27 3.49 -21.78 -3.16
N THR A 28 2.47 -22.62 -3.36
CA THR A 28 2.58 -24.08 -3.39
C THR A 28 3.42 -24.55 -4.58
N SER A 29 3.32 -23.85 -5.71
CA SER A 29 4.07 -24.12 -6.93
C SER A 29 4.32 -22.82 -7.70
N GLY A 30 5.22 -22.87 -8.67
CA GLY A 30 5.62 -21.69 -9.44
C GLY A 30 6.62 -20.80 -8.70
N VAL A 31 6.94 -19.66 -9.30
CA VAL A 31 7.92 -18.70 -8.79
C VAL A 31 7.37 -17.28 -8.89
N ILE A 32 7.72 -16.45 -7.92
CA ILE A 32 7.43 -15.02 -7.92
C ILE A 32 8.78 -14.29 -7.93
N THR A 33 8.93 -13.39 -8.87
CA THR A 33 10.15 -12.57 -9.00
C THR A 33 9.79 -11.09 -8.86
N VAL A 34 10.48 -10.40 -7.97
CA VAL A 34 10.34 -8.96 -7.75
C VAL A 34 11.71 -8.32 -7.91
N ASP A 35 11.82 -7.35 -8.81
CA ASP A 35 13.09 -6.65 -9.09
C ASP A 35 14.25 -7.63 -9.40
N GLY A 36 13.96 -8.67 -10.21
CA GLY A 36 14.92 -9.71 -10.60
C GLY A 36 15.27 -10.74 -9.55
N LYS A 37 14.71 -10.67 -8.33
CA LYS A 37 14.97 -11.61 -7.23
C LYS A 37 13.77 -12.49 -6.97
N GLN A 38 14.01 -13.78 -6.81
CA GLN A 38 12.97 -14.75 -6.47
C GLN A 38 12.60 -14.65 -5.00
N VAL A 39 11.31 -14.36 -4.73
CA VAL A 39 10.75 -14.30 -3.38
C VAL A 39 10.69 -15.71 -2.79
N GLY A 40 11.12 -15.84 -1.54
CA GLY A 40 11.21 -17.11 -0.82
C GLY A 40 12.41 -17.99 -1.19
N LYS A 41 13.35 -17.45 -2.04
CA LYS A 41 14.63 -18.12 -2.36
C LYS A 41 15.80 -17.13 -2.24
N ASP A 42 15.81 -16.05 -3.02
CA ASP A 42 16.88 -15.04 -3.02
C ASP A 42 16.65 -13.99 -1.94
N VAL A 43 15.39 -13.73 -1.62
CA VAL A 43 14.95 -12.83 -0.54
C VAL A 43 13.67 -13.38 0.09
N ASP A 44 13.55 -13.25 1.42
CA ASP A 44 12.30 -13.59 2.12
C ASP A 44 11.24 -12.52 1.84
N PHE A 45 11.65 -11.25 1.88
CA PHE A 45 10.79 -10.11 1.61
C PHE A 45 11.45 -9.19 0.58
N PRO A 46 10.72 -8.75 -0.47
CA PRO A 46 11.23 -7.77 -1.42
C PRO A 46 11.60 -6.47 -0.70
N LYS A 47 12.75 -5.91 -1.04
CA LYS A 47 13.21 -4.62 -0.52
C LYS A 47 12.50 -3.47 -1.26
N GLU A 48 12.49 -2.30 -0.65
CA GLU A 48 11.93 -1.07 -1.23
C GLU A 48 10.46 -1.22 -1.67
N MET A 49 9.67 -1.93 -0.87
CA MET A 49 8.24 -2.15 -1.06
C MET A 49 7.45 -1.54 0.09
N GLY A 50 6.49 -0.68 -0.23
CA GLY A 50 5.49 -0.16 0.70
C GLY A 50 4.19 -0.95 0.55
N ILE A 51 3.55 -1.30 1.66
CA ILE A 51 2.47 -2.29 1.66
C ILE A 51 1.29 -1.78 2.49
N ILE A 52 0.09 -1.89 1.91
CA ILE A 52 -1.18 -1.91 2.62
C ILE A 52 -1.92 -3.15 2.15
N ILE A 53 -2.03 -4.14 3.01
CA ILE A 53 -2.83 -5.35 2.77
C ILE A 53 -3.71 -5.54 4.00
N GLU A 54 -5.02 -5.61 3.78
CA GLU A 54 -6.01 -5.65 4.86
C GLU A 54 -5.94 -4.39 5.76
N THR A 55 -6.30 -4.50 7.03
CA THR A 55 -6.30 -3.36 7.95
C THR A 55 -4.93 -3.20 8.61
N PRO A 56 -4.25 -2.05 8.46
CA PRO A 56 -2.98 -1.83 9.13
C PRO A 56 -3.09 -1.95 10.66
N GLY A 57 -2.24 -2.80 11.25
CA GLY A 57 -2.17 -3.01 12.69
C GLY A 57 -1.26 -1.97 13.35
N PHE A 58 -1.85 -1.02 14.08
CA PHE A 58 -1.12 -0.01 14.84
C PHE A 58 -1.26 -0.26 16.35
N ILE A 59 -0.26 0.17 17.12
CA ILE A 59 -0.34 0.15 18.58
C ILE A 59 -1.40 1.18 19.03
N PRO A 60 -2.52 0.73 19.62
CA PRO A 60 -3.71 1.56 19.80
C PRO A 60 -3.52 2.74 20.77
N TYR A 61 -2.59 2.61 21.71
CA TYR A 61 -2.30 3.60 22.76
C TYR A 61 -1.18 4.59 22.36
N TYR A 62 -0.66 4.51 21.15
CA TYR A 62 0.31 5.46 20.63
C TYR A 62 -0.35 6.43 19.64
N SER A 63 0.25 7.61 19.45
CA SER A 63 -0.11 8.51 18.36
C SER A 63 0.31 7.94 17.01
N GLY A 64 -0.22 8.48 15.91
CA GLY A 64 0.20 8.08 14.56
C GLY A 64 1.71 8.23 14.36
N TYR A 65 2.24 9.42 14.68
CA TYR A 65 3.69 9.67 14.60
C TYR A 65 4.52 8.66 15.40
N LYS A 66 4.11 8.32 16.63
CA LYS A 66 4.86 7.36 17.46
C LYS A 66 4.84 5.95 16.87
N ASN A 67 3.73 5.53 16.25
CA ASN A 67 3.64 4.27 15.53
C ASN A 67 4.65 4.23 14.35
N LEU A 68 4.63 5.26 13.49
CA LEU A 68 5.53 5.32 12.34
C LEU A 68 7.00 5.40 12.77
N LYS A 69 7.31 6.15 13.84
CA LYS A 69 8.68 6.22 14.39
C LYS A 69 9.20 4.87 14.85
N LEU A 70 8.37 4.04 15.47
CA LEU A 70 8.77 2.68 15.86
C LEU A 70 9.08 1.82 14.65
N LEU A 71 8.23 1.86 13.63
CA LEU A 71 8.44 1.10 12.39
C LEU A 71 9.70 1.57 11.65
N ALA A 72 9.89 2.87 11.51
CA ALA A 72 11.10 3.45 10.91
C ALA A 72 12.38 3.02 11.64
N GLY A 73 12.31 2.86 12.96
CA GLY A 73 13.42 2.39 13.79
C GLY A 73 13.85 0.94 13.53
N LEU A 74 13.00 0.11 12.91
CA LEU A 74 13.38 -1.26 12.56
C LEU A 74 14.41 -1.30 11.42
N ASN A 75 14.28 -0.39 10.45
CA ASN A 75 15.15 -0.33 9.28
C ASN A 75 16.25 0.74 9.40
N ASN A 76 16.06 1.74 10.25
CA ASN A 76 16.94 2.91 10.45
C ASN A 76 17.31 3.64 9.15
N LYS A 77 16.39 3.66 8.16
CA LYS A 77 16.60 4.30 6.85
C LYS A 77 16.19 5.76 6.81
N ILE A 78 15.23 6.13 7.65
CA ILE A 78 14.59 7.45 7.64
C ILE A 78 14.54 8.03 9.05
N GLY A 79 14.49 9.36 9.13
CA GLY A 79 14.43 10.10 10.38
C GLY A 79 13.08 10.76 10.63
N LYS A 80 13.11 11.76 11.49
CA LYS A 80 11.94 12.52 11.93
C LYS A 80 11.25 13.25 10.76
N GLU A 81 12.02 13.83 9.87
CA GLU A 81 11.48 14.71 8.82
C GLU A 81 10.73 13.90 7.74
N GLU A 82 11.24 12.75 7.34
CA GLU A 82 10.60 11.86 6.38
C GLU A 82 9.26 11.32 6.93
N ILE A 83 9.23 10.92 8.21
CA ILE A 83 8.01 10.48 8.88
C ILE A 83 6.97 11.61 8.89
N ARG A 84 7.38 12.82 9.28
CA ARG A 84 6.48 13.98 9.32
C ARG A 84 5.98 14.36 7.93
N SER A 85 6.86 14.30 6.94
CA SER A 85 6.53 14.56 5.54
C SER A 85 5.50 13.56 5.03
N SER A 86 5.70 12.26 5.24
CA SER A 86 4.74 11.23 4.80
C SER A 86 3.36 11.40 5.44
N MET A 87 3.29 11.77 6.72
CA MET A 87 2.00 12.07 7.39
C MET A 87 1.30 13.27 6.75
N LYS A 88 2.02 14.35 6.48
CA LYS A 88 1.46 15.54 5.81
C LYS A 88 0.96 15.23 4.40
N GLN A 89 1.72 14.43 3.64
CA GLN A 89 1.36 14.02 2.26
C GLN A 89 0.02 13.27 2.19
N VAL A 90 -0.34 12.56 3.25
CA VAL A 90 -1.62 11.86 3.34
C VAL A 90 -2.69 12.64 4.11
N GLY A 91 -2.46 13.93 4.42
CA GLY A 91 -3.41 14.78 5.14
C GLY A 91 -3.57 14.43 6.62
N LEU A 92 -2.53 13.89 7.27
CA LEU A 92 -2.49 13.70 8.72
C LEU A 92 -1.56 14.71 9.38
N ASP A 93 -2.03 15.33 10.47
CA ASP A 93 -1.20 16.18 11.31
C ASP A 93 -0.19 15.31 12.10
N PRO A 94 1.14 15.46 11.87
CA PRO A 94 2.16 14.72 12.59
C PRO A 94 2.27 15.12 14.09
N ASP A 95 1.73 16.26 14.49
CA ASP A 95 1.73 16.73 15.86
C ASP A 95 0.49 16.32 16.66
N LEU A 96 -0.46 15.63 16.00
CA LEU A 96 -1.67 15.12 16.63
C LEU A 96 -1.30 14.08 17.71
N LYS A 97 -1.47 14.44 18.98
CA LYS A 97 -1.17 13.59 20.14
C LYS A 97 -2.24 12.52 20.43
N ARG A 98 -3.38 12.54 19.68
CA ARG A 98 -4.47 11.60 19.85
C ARG A 98 -3.98 10.17 19.62
N HIS A 99 -4.39 9.23 20.46
CA HIS A 99 -4.11 7.81 20.32
C HIS A 99 -4.82 7.22 19.10
N VAL A 100 -4.18 6.28 18.39
CA VAL A 100 -4.73 5.67 17.16
C VAL A 100 -6.04 4.92 17.40
N ARG A 101 -6.29 4.39 18.62
CA ARG A 101 -7.60 3.81 18.97
C ARG A 101 -8.78 4.78 18.81
N LYS A 102 -8.52 6.10 18.87
CA LYS A 102 -9.52 7.16 18.69
C LYS A 102 -9.54 7.74 17.28
N TYR A 103 -8.78 7.17 16.35
CA TYR A 103 -8.79 7.57 14.95
C TYR A 103 -10.05 7.05 14.26
N SER A 104 -10.63 7.84 13.36
CA SER A 104 -11.64 7.36 12.42
C SER A 104 -11.06 6.29 11.49
N LEU A 105 -11.92 5.58 10.75
CA LEU A 105 -11.47 4.64 9.74
C LEU A 105 -10.56 5.34 8.72
N GLY A 106 -10.99 6.48 8.19
CA GLY A 106 -10.19 7.27 7.23
C GLY A 106 -8.86 7.74 7.80
N MET A 107 -8.79 8.16 9.07
CA MET A 107 -7.51 8.51 9.70
C MET A 107 -6.57 7.31 9.83
N ARG A 108 -7.09 6.12 10.15
CA ARG A 108 -6.28 4.89 10.17
C ARG A 108 -5.79 4.51 8.79
N GLN A 109 -6.64 4.68 7.77
CA GLN A 109 -6.28 4.43 6.39
C GLN A 109 -5.18 5.38 5.91
N ARG A 110 -5.32 6.69 6.17
CA ARG A 110 -4.27 7.69 5.90
C ARG A 110 -2.96 7.34 6.62
N LEU A 111 -3.01 6.87 7.87
CA LEU A 111 -1.81 6.45 8.59
C LEU A 111 -1.15 5.22 7.95
N GLY A 112 -1.94 4.26 7.44
CA GLY A 112 -1.43 3.11 6.67
C GLY A 112 -0.74 3.55 5.37
N LEU A 113 -1.33 4.52 4.67
CA LEU A 113 -0.70 5.12 3.49
C LEU A 113 0.62 5.83 3.85
N ALA A 114 0.64 6.63 4.93
CA ALA A 114 1.88 7.26 5.41
C ALA A 114 2.97 6.21 5.71
N GLN A 115 2.60 5.10 6.36
CA GLN A 115 3.51 3.98 6.60
C GLN A 115 4.07 3.39 5.31
N ALA A 116 3.21 3.15 4.32
CA ALA A 116 3.62 2.53 3.06
C ALA A 116 4.59 3.42 2.27
N ILE A 117 4.46 4.75 2.34
CA ILE A 117 5.26 5.68 1.55
C ILE A 117 6.46 6.29 2.28
N MET A 118 6.54 6.20 3.60
CA MET A 118 7.51 6.97 4.41
C MET A 118 8.98 6.67 4.08
N GLU A 119 9.31 5.46 3.64
CA GLU A 119 10.66 5.07 3.20
C GLU A 119 10.91 5.29 1.70
N ASN A 120 9.99 5.96 1.00
CA ASN A 120 10.06 6.25 -0.44
C ASN A 120 10.34 5.00 -1.30
N PRO A 121 9.58 3.89 -1.14
CA PRO A 121 9.85 2.64 -1.83
C PRO A 121 9.68 2.77 -3.34
N LYS A 122 10.23 1.81 -4.11
CA LYS A 122 10.06 1.73 -5.56
C LYS A 122 8.73 1.10 -5.97
N ILE A 123 8.18 0.27 -5.11
CA ILE A 123 6.96 -0.51 -5.36
C ILE A 123 5.95 -0.25 -4.24
N LEU A 124 4.70 0.00 -4.59
CA LEU A 124 3.58 0.02 -3.66
C LEU A 124 2.61 -1.11 -3.96
N ILE A 125 2.21 -1.86 -2.93
CA ILE A 125 1.15 -2.86 -2.96
C ILE A 125 0.01 -2.36 -2.09
N LEU A 126 -1.12 -2.02 -2.70
CA LEU A 126 -2.21 -1.33 -2.03
C LEU A 126 -3.53 -2.10 -2.21
N ASP A 127 -4.01 -2.71 -1.13
CA ASP A 127 -5.30 -3.39 -1.11
C ASP A 127 -6.35 -2.43 -0.51
N GLU A 128 -7.31 -2.00 -1.32
CA GLU A 128 -8.38 -1.06 -0.98
C GLU A 128 -7.89 0.21 -0.26
N PRO A 129 -6.92 0.97 -0.83
CA PRO A 129 -6.26 2.05 -0.10
C PRO A 129 -7.16 3.25 0.21
N PHE A 130 -8.31 3.38 -0.44
CA PHE A 130 -9.21 4.51 -0.27
C PHE A 130 -10.39 4.23 0.68
N ASN A 131 -10.47 3.05 1.24
CA ASN A 131 -11.55 2.68 2.14
C ASN A 131 -11.64 3.62 3.36
N GLY A 132 -12.84 4.17 3.58
CA GLY A 132 -13.11 5.08 4.70
C GLY A 132 -12.61 6.51 4.50
N LEU A 133 -12.07 6.86 3.35
CA LEU A 133 -11.78 8.24 2.97
C LEU A 133 -13.06 8.92 2.46
N ASP A 134 -13.17 10.22 2.71
CA ASP A 134 -14.16 11.08 2.09
C ASP A 134 -13.77 11.41 0.62
N LYS A 135 -14.68 12.04 -0.12
CA LYS A 135 -14.46 12.34 -1.54
C LYS A 135 -13.21 13.17 -1.80
N ASP A 136 -12.95 14.15 -0.96
CA ASP A 136 -11.77 15.02 -1.09
C ASP A 136 -10.49 14.23 -0.79
N GLY A 137 -10.52 13.38 0.25
CA GLY A 137 -9.41 12.51 0.58
C GLY A 137 -9.09 11.47 -0.50
N VAL A 138 -10.11 10.92 -1.17
CA VAL A 138 -9.91 10.04 -2.32
C VAL A 138 -9.22 10.78 -3.45
N LYS A 139 -9.70 12.00 -3.77
CA LYS A 139 -9.11 12.84 -4.83
C LYS A 139 -7.64 13.16 -4.53
N GLU A 140 -7.33 13.64 -3.32
CA GLU A 140 -5.97 13.94 -2.89
C GLU A 140 -5.05 12.72 -3.03
N MET A 141 -5.53 11.54 -2.63
CA MET A 141 -4.72 10.31 -2.71
C MET A 141 -4.54 9.82 -4.14
N ARG A 142 -5.54 9.96 -5.01
CA ARG A 142 -5.38 9.67 -6.45
C ARG A 142 -4.31 10.56 -7.07
N GLU A 143 -4.35 11.87 -6.81
CA GLU A 143 -3.34 12.83 -7.28
C GLU A 143 -1.95 12.46 -6.76
N TYR A 144 -1.84 12.09 -5.49
CA TYR A 144 -0.60 11.62 -4.89
C TYR A 144 -0.05 10.36 -5.59
N LEU A 145 -0.87 9.33 -5.80
CA LEU A 145 -0.44 8.10 -6.47
C LEU A 145 -0.03 8.33 -7.93
N LEU A 146 -0.70 9.25 -8.64
CA LEU A 146 -0.29 9.66 -9.99
C LEU A 146 1.06 10.37 -9.97
N SER A 147 1.30 11.26 -9.00
CA SER A 147 2.61 11.91 -8.84
C SER A 147 3.71 10.91 -8.48
N TYR A 148 3.38 9.89 -7.71
CA TYR A 148 4.31 8.81 -7.34
C TYR A 148 4.72 7.98 -8.55
N LYS A 149 3.75 7.66 -9.42
CA LYS A 149 4.00 7.04 -10.73
C LYS A 149 4.92 7.86 -11.60
N GLN A 150 4.71 9.19 -11.67
CA GLN A 150 5.56 10.11 -12.48
C GLN A 150 7.03 10.10 -12.04
N GLN A 151 7.32 9.71 -10.80
CA GLN A 151 8.68 9.51 -10.28
C GLN A 151 9.28 8.14 -10.69
N GLY A 152 8.65 7.40 -11.59
CA GLY A 152 9.10 6.09 -12.05
C GLY A 152 8.78 4.93 -11.10
N LYS A 153 7.92 5.14 -10.10
CA LYS A 153 7.51 4.11 -9.14
C LYS A 153 6.43 3.19 -9.71
N THR A 154 6.40 1.96 -9.28
CA THR A 154 5.39 0.96 -9.69
C THR A 154 4.36 0.76 -8.58
N ILE A 155 3.10 0.70 -8.94
CA ILE A 155 2.00 0.51 -7.99
C ILE A 155 1.14 -0.67 -8.46
N LEU A 156 0.88 -1.61 -7.56
CA LEU A 156 -0.19 -2.60 -7.71
C LEU A 156 -1.32 -2.22 -6.76
N ILE A 157 -2.50 -1.97 -7.30
CA ILE A 157 -3.67 -1.53 -6.53
C ILE A 157 -4.86 -2.46 -6.75
N CYS A 158 -5.51 -2.87 -5.66
CA CYS A 158 -6.87 -3.39 -5.69
C CYS A 158 -7.85 -2.29 -5.31
N SER A 159 -8.92 -2.12 -6.08
CA SER A 159 -10.07 -1.32 -5.69
C SER A 159 -11.35 -1.89 -6.26
N HIS A 160 -12.43 -1.79 -5.49
CA HIS A 160 -13.79 -2.11 -5.95
C HIS A 160 -14.44 -0.93 -6.70
N SER A 161 -13.84 0.25 -6.67
CA SER A 161 -14.30 1.43 -7.38
C SER A 161 -13.81 1.39 -8.82
N ALA A 162 -14.75 1.27 -9.77
CA ALA A 162 -14.43 1.34 -11.19
C ALA A 162 -13.81 2.68 -11.57
N GLU A 163 -14.17 3.76 -10.86
CA GLU A 163 -13.61 5.10 -11.06
C GLU A 163 -12.13 5.14 -10.66
N ASP A 164 -11.74 4.55 -9.51
CA ASP A 164 -10.33 4.48 -9.09
C ASP A 164 -9.48 3.77 -10.15
N ILE A 165 -9.98 2.62 -10.62
CA ILE A 165 -9.30 1.82 -11.63
C ILE A 165 -9.17 2.59 -12.95
N SER A 166 -10.22 3.25 -13.41
CA SER A 166 -10.21 4.01 -14.67
C SER A 166 -9.31 5.23 -14.64
N VAL A 167 -9.22 5.91 -13.49
CA VAL A 167 -8.42 7.14 -13.33
C VAL A 167 -6.93 6.83 -13.11
N LEU A 168 -6.62 5.75 -12.39
CA LEU A 168 -5.25 5.48 -11.93
C LEU A 168 -4.49 4.49 -12.80
N CYS A 169 -5.15 3.44 -13.29
CA CYS A 169 -4.45 2.25 -13.78
C CYS A 169 -4.05 2.38 -15.25
N ASP A 170 -2.81 2.02 -15.54
CA ASP A 170 -2.30 1.88 -16.91
C ASP A 170 -2.66 0.52 -17.51
N THR A 171 -2.78 -0.50 -16.67
CA THR A 171 -3.23 -1.86 -17.04
C THR A 171 -4.14 -2.39 -15.95
N VAL A 172 -5.09 -3.23 -16.34
CA VAL A 172 -6.05 -3.86 -15.42
C VAL A 172 -6.01 -5.36 -15.60
N HIS A 173 -5.80 -6.08 -14.52
CA HIS A 173 -5.80 -7.53 -14.44
C HIS A 173 -7.08 -7.99 -13.74
N GLU A 174 -7.87 -8.79 -14.41
CA GLU A 174 -9.09 -9.36 -13.84
C GLU A 174 -8.81 -10.75 -13.29
N MET A 175 -9.22 -10.97 -12.04
CA MET A 175 -9.00 -12.23 -11.33
C MET A 175 -10.33 -12.85 -10.91
N ASP A 176 -10.58 -14.09 -11.35
CA ASP A 176 -11.70 -14.90 -10.88
C ASP A 176 -11.21 -16.28 -10.44
N LYS A 177 -11.73 -16.78 -9.29
CA LYS A 177 -11.42 -18.12 -8.73
C LYS A 177 -9.93 -18.48 -8.71
N GLY A 178 -9.07 -17.52 -8.41
CA GLY A 178 -7.62 -17.74 -8.33
C GLY A 178 -6.86 -17.66 -9.66
N VAL A 179 -7.54 -17.35 -10.76
CA VAL A 179 -6.93 -17.23 -12.10
C VAL A 179 -7.01 -15.79 -12.59
N ILE A 180 -5.95 -15.31 -13.23
CA ILE A 180 -5.98 -14.02 -13.95
C ILE A 180 -6.51 -14.31 -15.35
N GLU A 181 -7.68 -13.75 -15.68
CA GLU A 181 -8.41 -14.07 -16.92
C GLU A 181 -8.21 -13.05 -18.04
N GLY A 182 -7.73 -11.85 -17.71
CA GLY A 182 -7.57 -10.77 -18.70
C GLY A 182 -6.59 -9.70 -18.26
N VAL A 183 -6.02 -9.04 -19.26
CA VAL A 183 -5.22 -7.83 -19.11
C VAL A 183 -5.78 -6.79 -20.07
N ARG A 184 -6.20 -5.62 -19.57
CA ARG A 184 -6.72 -4.49 -20.35
C ARG A 184 -5.85 -3.27 -20.17
#